data_2ad4f60dd33ed2c5a0e74b3efa1cd753
#
_entry.id   2ad4f60dd33ed2c5a0e74b3efa1cd753
#
_cell.length_a   1.000
_cell.length_b   1.000
_cell.length_c   1.000
_cell.angle_alpha   90.00
_cell.angle_beta   90.00
_cell.angle_gamma   90.00
#
_symmetry.space_group_name_H-M   'P 1'
#
loop_
_entity.id
_entity.type
_entity.pdbx_description
1 polymer ?
#
loop_
_entity_poly.entity_id
_entity_poly.type
_entity_poly.pdbx_seq_one_letter_code
_entity_poly.pdbx_strand_id
1 'polypeptide(L)'
;MTEFIYLHGFASGPSSKKASAFKNKFQEVGVSLNIPDLEGGNFENMTLTSQINIIFNLLDQLQCKKVCLIGSSMGGYLATLVAQVRAEIEATYLMAPGFNFLERWMRSLKLDCDDETCWESKIPIFHYRYDETRYICTDIFKDANNWSPVALNRKVPARIVHGIHDAVVPIDESKKFVSGRPWCSLKELDTDHGLLSHLGWVVDDCIVFFKKLGILSTE
;
A
#
# COMPACT_ATOMS: atom_id res chain seq x y z
N MET A 1 -19.60 9.62 -9.00
CA MET A 1 -18.68 10.21 -8.00
C MET A 1 -17.51 9.27 -7.88
N THR A 2 -16.29 9.75 -7.70
CA THR A 2 -15.09 8.90 -7.49
C THR A 2 -14.94 8.64 -6.00
N GLU A 3 -14.73 7.39 -5.62
CA GLU A 3 -14.45 6.98 -4.24
C GLU A 3 -12.94 6.91 -4.00
N PHE A 4 -12.53 7.18 -2.77
CA PHE A 4 -11.14 7.15 -2.35
C PHE A 4 -10.95 6.16 -1.22
N ILE A 5 -9.93 5.31 -1.34
CA ILE A 5 -9.61 4.28 -0.35
C ILE A 5 -8.14 4.42 0.04
N TYR A 6 -7.87 4.50 1.34
CA TYR A 6 -6.52 4.49 1.90
C TYR A 6 -6.17 3.11 2.45
N LEU A 7 -5.04 2.56 2.01
CA LEU A 7 -4.52 1.25 2.40
C LEU A 7 -3.29 1.45 3.28
N HIS A 8 -3.40 1.06 4.55
CA HIS A 8 -2.31 1.21 5.52
C HIS A 8 -1.19 0.18 5.32
N GLY A 9 -0.02 0.41 5.94
CA GLY A 9 1.11 -0.48 5.87
C GLY A 9 0.99 -1.69 6.79
N PHE A 10 1.98 -2.59 6.69
CA PHE A 10 2.14 -3.77 7.54
C PHE A 10 2.30 -3.38 9.01
N ALA A 11 1.74 -4.18 9.91
CA ALA A 11 1.75 -3.96 11.36
C ALA A 11 1.30 -2.54 11.79
N SER A 12 0.31 -1.99 11.07
CA SER A 12 -0.24 -0.65 11.23
C SER A 12 -1.77 -0.74 11.27
N GLY A 13 -2.48 0.39 11.12
CA GLY A 13 -3.94 0.36 11.14
C GLY A 13 -4.59 1.63 10.63
N PRO A 14 -5.95 1.64 10.59
CA PRO A 14 -6.73 2.77 10.08
C PRO A 14 -6.54 4.08 10.87
N SER A 15 -6.09 4.01 12.12
CA SER A 15 -5.85 5.16 12.99
C SER A 15 -4.40 5.63 13.00
N SER A 16 -3.53 5.13 12.11
CA SER A 16 -2.14 5.56 12.02
C SER A 16 -2.01 7.06 11.73
N LYS A 17 -0.87 7.66 12.10
CA LYS A 17 -0.61 9.10 11.86
C LYS A 17 -0.82 9.49 10.40
N LYS A 18 -0.32 8.66 9.46
CA LYS A 18 -0.53 8.90 8.02
C LYS A 18 -2.00 8.81 7.64
N ALA A 19 -2.70 7.75 8.03
CA ALA A 19 -4.12 7.56 7.72
C ALA A 19 -4.97 8.73 8.24
N SER A 20 -4.73 9.17 9.48
CA SER A 20 -5.41 10.31 10.09
C SER A 20 -5.15 11.61 9.34
N ALA A 21 -3.90 11.89 8.94
CA ALA A 21 -3.55 13.09 8.18
C ALA A 21 -4.26 13.11 6.81
N PHE A 22 -4.27 11.99 6.09
CA PHE A 22 -5.00 11.87 4.83
C PHE A 22 -6.50 12.03 5.03
N LYS A 23 -7.09 11.39 6.06
CA LYS A 23 -8.51 11.51 6.37
C LYS A 23 -8.92 12.98 6.59
N ASN A 24 -8.16 13.70 7.42
CA ASN A 24 -8.43 15.10 7.71
C ASN A 24 -8.34 15.95 6.44
N LYS A 25 -7.30 15.77 5.63
CA LYS A 25 -7.12 16.52 4.38
C LYS A 25 -8.22 16.27 3.36
N PHE A 26 -8.65 15.03 3.19
CA PHE A 26 -9.75 14.70 2.29
C PHE A 26 -11.06 15.32 2.79
N GLN A 27 -11.29 15.33 4.10
CA GLN A 27 -12.45 16.01 4.70
C GLN A 27 -12.40 17.53 4.46
N GLU A 28 -11.22 18.18 4.54
CA GLU A 28 -11.04 19.61 4.24
C GLU A 28 -11.45 19.97 2.80
N VAL A 29 -11.25 19.05 1.85
CA VAL A 29 -11.65 19.25 0.45
C VAL A 29 -13.05 18.65 0.15
N GLY A 30 -13.84 18.35 1.18
CA GLY A 30 -15.23 17.89 1.05
C GLY A 30 -15.39 16.46 0.53
N VAL A 31 -14.36 15.61 0.65
CA VAL A 31 -14.35 14.25 0.12
C VAL A 31 -14.16 13.24 1.25
N SER A 32 -14.95 12.16 1.22
CA SER A 32 -14.79 11.03 2.13
C SER A 32 -13.62 10.15 1.73
N LEU A 33 -12.88 9.65 2.74
CA LEU A 33 -11.79 8.69 2.55
C LEU A 33 -12.11 7.40 3.31
N ASN A 34 -12.29 6.31 2.60
CA ASN A 34 -12.48 4.98 3.18
C ASN A 34 -11.14 4.41 3.63
N ILE A 35 -11.05 3.91 4.86
CA ILE A 35 -9.82 3.34 5.42
C ILE A 35 -10.14 1.98 6.04
N PRO A 36 -10.14 0.89 5.25
CA PRO A 36 -10.40 -0.45 5.78
C PRO A 36 -9.29 -0.92 6.72
N ASP A 37 -9.65 -1.75 7.70
CA ASP A 37 -8.69 -2.50 8.51
C ASP A 37 -8.21 -3.72 7.71
N LEU A 38 -7.00 -3.64 7.16
CA LEU A 38 -6.44 -4.68 6.31
C LEU A 38 -6.01 -5.95 7.07
N GLU A 39 -6.01 -5.90 8.40
CA GLU A 39 -5.73 -7.08 9.21
C GLU A 39 -6.96 -7.98 9.39
N GLY A 40 -8.17 -7.41 9.19
CA GLY A 40 -9.42 -8.14 9.36
C GLY A 40 -9.63 -8.74 10.74
N GLY A 41 -8.95 -8.18 11.75
CA GLY A 41 -8.98 -8.67 13.13
C GLY A 41 -8.08 -9.91 13.40
N ASN A 42 -7.32 -10.36 12.40
CA ASN A 42 -6.47 -11.56 12.52
C ASN A 42 -5.06 -11.32 11.95
N PHE A 43 -4.26 -10.51 12.65
CA PHE A 43 -2.89 -10.21 12.23
C PHE A 43 -2.02 -11.47 12.09
N GLU A 44 -2.19 -12.44 13.00
CA GLU A 44 -1.37 -13.65 13.03
C GLU A 44 -1.46 -14.48 11.74
N ASN A 45 -2.65 -14.63 11.20
CA ASN A 45 -2.88 -15.43 9.98
C ASN A 45 -3.13 -14.53 8.75
N MET A 46 -2.75 -13.27 8.80
CA MET A 46 -2.91 -12.34 7.69
C MET A 46 -2.01 -12.73 6.52
N THR A 47 -2.58 -12.74 5.32
CA THR A 47 -1.86 -12.98 4.06
C THR A 47 -2.11 -11.86 3.07
N LEU A 48 -1.40 -11.82 1.94
CA LEU A 48 -1.71 -10.89 0.84
C LEU A 48 -3.12 -11.11 0.32
N THR A 49 -3.51 -12.38 0.11
CA THR A 49 -4.85 -12.74 -0.38
C THR A 49 -5.93 -12.29 0.60
N SER A 50 -5.75 -12.48 1.91
CA SER A 50 -6.74 -12.02 2.89
C SER A 50 -6.93 -10.50 2.86
N GLN A 51 -5.84 -9.74 2.75
CA GLN A 51 -5.89 -8.27 2.62
C GLN A 51 -6.55 -7.81 1.32
N ILE A 52 -6.22 -8.46 0.20
CA ILE A 52 -6.83 -8.15 -1.11
C ILE A 52 -8.33 -8.46 -1.09
N ASN A 53 -8.75 -9.54 -0.45
CA ASN A 53 -10.17 -9.87 -0.31
C ASN A 53 -10.94 -8.82 0.50
N ILE A 54 -10.33 -8.23 1.54
CA ILE A 54 -10.92 -7.10 2.27
C ILE A 54 -11.13 -5.91 1.33
N ILE A 55 -10.15 -5.61 0.47
CA ILE A 55 -10.26 -4.52 -0.49
C ILE A 55 -11.33 -4.81 -1.54
N PHE A 56 -11.37 -6.04 -2.07
CA PHE A 56 -12.40 -6.47 -3.04
C PHE A 56 -13.80 -6.38 -2.46
N ASN A 57 -14.01 -6.87 -1.25
CA ASN A 57 -15.31 -6.78 -0.57
C ASN A 57 -15.76 -5.32 -0.41
N LEU A 58 -14.84 -4.41 -0.06
CA LEU A 58 -15.15 -2.99 0.02
C LEU A 58 -15.50 -2.40 -1.36
N LEU A 59 -14.75 -2.73 -2.41
CA LEU A 59 -15.04 -2.29 -3.78
C LEU A 59 -16.41 -2.77 -4.25
N ASP A 60 -16.76 -4.02 -3.96
CA ASP A 60 -18.04 -4.62 -4.32
C ASP A 60 -19.21 -3.98 -3.54
N GLN A 61 -19.00 -3.61 -2.27
CA GLN A 61 -20.00 -2.88 -1.46
C GLN A 61 -20.22 -1.45 -1.96
N LEU A 62 -19.16 -0.75 -2.36
CA LEU A 62 -19.25 0.62 -2.86
C LEU A 62 -19.98 0.71 -4.21
N GLN A 63 -19.97 -0.37 -5.00
CA GLN A 63 -20.59 -0.45 -6.33
C GLN A 63 -20.23 0.74 -7.24
N CYS A 64 -19.05 1.32 -7.04
CA CYS A 64 -18.60 2.51 -7.74
C CYS A 64 -17.87 2.17 -9.03
N LYS A 65 -18.09 2.98 -10.07
CA LYS A 65 -17.40 2.82 -11.36
C LYS A 65 -15.99 3.41 -11.37
N LYS A 66 -15.66 4.22 -10.37
CA LYS A 66 -14.43 5.01 -10.30
C LYS A 66 -13.90 5.04 -8.89
N VAL A 67 -12.71 4.49 -8.70
CA VAL A 67 -12.04 4.43 -7.40
C VAL A 67 -10.58 4.85 -7.54
N CYS A 68 -10.07 5.61 -6.58
CA CYS A 68 -8.66 5.91 -6.43
C CYS A 68 -8.11 5.28 -5.17
N LEU A 69 -6.94 4.67 -5.27
CA LEU A 69 -6.27 4.04 -4.15
C LEU A 69 -5.09 4.90 -3.68
N ILE A 70 -4.99 5.05 -2.37
CA ILE A 70 -3.85 5.69 -1.69
C ILE A 70 -3.23 4.61 -0.82
N GLY A 71 -1.94 4.28 -1.01
CA GLY A 71 -1.34 3.17 -0.29
C GLY A 71 0.01 3.50 0.31
N SER A 72 0.25 3.05 1.54
CA SER A 72 1.53 3.20 2.23
C SER A 72 2.20 1.85 2.43
N SER A 73 3.48 1.73 2.04
CA SER A 73 4.28 0.52 2.23
C SER A 73 3.59 -0.72 1.64
N MET A 74 3.25 -1.73 2.45
CA MET A 74 2.46 -2.90 2.02
C MET A 74 1.15 -2.47 1.36
N GLY A 75 0.43 -1.49 1.92
CA GLY A 75 -0.78 -0.94 1.31
C GLY A 75 -0.54 -0.33 -0.08
N GLY A 76 0.65 0.21 -0.33
CA GLY A 76 1.07 0.68 -1.66
C GLY A 76 1.26 -0.45 -2.66
N TYR A 77 1.82 -1.57 -2.22
CA TYR A 77 1.93 -2.78 -3.03
C TYR A 77 0.55 -3.39 -3.34
N LEU A 78 -0.30 -3.52 -2.32
CA LEU A 78 -1.69 -3.97 -2.49
C LEU A 78 -2.47 -3.07 -3.46
N ALA A 79 -2.34 -1.74 -3.34
CA ALA A 79 -2.96 -0.79 -4.28
C ALA A 79 -2.51 -1.05 -5.72
N THR A 80 -1.23 -1.36 -5.91
CA THR A 80 -0.68 -1.67 -7.24
C THR A 80 -1.27 -2.96 -7.80
N LEU A 81 -1.33 -4.04 -7.01
CA LEU A 81 -1.90 -5.32 -7.43
C LEU A 81 -3.40 -5.19 -7.76
N VAL A 82 -4.16 -4.58 -6.86
CA VAL A 82 -5.61 -4.35 -7.06
C VAL A 82 -5.87 -3.52 -8.33
N ALA A 83 -5.05 -2.51 -8.58
CA ALA A 83 -5.17 -1.67 -9.78
C ALA A 83 -4.94 -2.45 -11.09
N GLN A 84 -4.28 -3.60 -11.07
CA GLN A 84 -4.11 -4.42 -12.28
C GLN A 84 -5.34 -5.28 -12.57
N VAL A 85 -6.06 -5.72 -11.55
CA VAL A 85 -7.13 -6.73 -11.68
C VAL A 85 -8.54 -6.14 -11.56
N ARG A 86 -8.69 -4.91 -11.05
CA ARG A 86 -9.98 -4.22 -10.87
C ARG A 86 -10.08 -3.01 -11.80
N ALA A 87 -10.99 -3.08 -12.76
CA ALA A 87 -11.13 -2.11 -13.85
C ALA A 87 -11.56 -0.72 -13.37
N GLU A 88 -12.29 -0.63 -12.26
CA GLU A 88 -12.76 0.60 -11.64
C GLU A 88 -11.66 1.47 -11.02
N ILE A 89 -10.44 0.94 -10.84
CA ILE A 89 -9.34 1.73 -10.30
C ILE A 89 -8.80 2.68 -11.38
N GLU A 90 -8.95 3.98 -11.16
CA GLU A 90 -8.56 5.04 -12.12
C GLU A 90 -7.16 5.59 -11.89
N ALA A 91 -6.71 5.69 -10.64
CA ALA A 91 -5.39 6.22 -10.30
C ALA A 91 -4.92 5.70 -8.94
N THR A 92 -3.60 5.74 -8.70
CA THR A 92 -3.00 5.36 -7.43
C THR A 92 -2.01 6.40 -6.93
N TYR A 93 -2.03 6.68 -5.62
CA TYR A 93 -1.00 7.46 -4.93
C TYR A 93 -0.28 6.57 -3.92
N LEU A 94 1.02 6.38 -4.11
CA LEU A 94 1.79 5.34 -3.42
C LEU A 94 2.92 5.97 -2.58
N MET A 95 2.99 5.61 -1.33
CA MET A 95 3.99 6.07 -0.37
C MET A 95 4.94 4.94 -0.02
N ALA A 96 6.21 5.02 -0.43
CA ALA A 96 7.23 3.99 -0.21
C ALA A 96 6.67 2.57 -0.43
N PRO A 97 6.08 2.26 -1.61
CA PRO A 97 5.34 1.03 -1.84
C PRO A 97 6.22 -0.20 -1.62
N GLY A 98 5.66 -1.21 -0.95
CA GLY A 98 6.35 -2.43 -0.53
C GLY A 98 6.72 -3.40 -1.66
N PHE A 99 7.21 -2.89 -2.80
CA PHE A 99 7.63 -3.73 -3.92
C PHE A 99 8.73 -4.70 -3.49
N ASN A 100 8.53 -5.99 -3.79
CA ASN A 100 9.44 -7.07 -3.42
C ASN A 100 9.75 -7.17 -1.90
N PHE A 101 8.95 -6.52 -1.03
CA PHE A 101 9.20 -6.52 0.40
C PHE A 101 9.15 -7.94 0.99
N LEU A 102 8.12 -8.71 0.69
CA LEU A 102 7.97 -10.07 1.24
C LEU A 102 9.09 -11.00 0.78
N GLU A 103 9.50 -10.92 -0.48
CA GLU A 103 10.60 -11.72 -1.01
C GLU A 103 11.94 -11.38 -0.31
N ARG A 104 12.23 -10.08 -0.15
CA ARG A 104 13.44 -9.64 0.57
C ARG A 104 13.40 -10.05 2.04
N TRP A 105 12.26 -9.92 2.68
CA TRP A 105 12.07 -10.30 4.08
C TRP A 105 12.25 -11.81 4.27
N MET A 106 11.62 -12.63 3.45
CA MET A 106 11.80 -14.07 3.44
C MET A 106 13.28 -14.47 3.30
N ARG A 107 14.00 -13.86 2.34
CA ARG A 107 15.44 -14.08 2.17
C ARG A 107 16.26 -13.66 3.41
N SER A 108 15.90 -12.56 4.06
CA SER A 108 16.60 -12.08 5.26
C SER A 108 16.43 -13.05 6.45
N LEU A 109 15.32 -13.74 6.50
CA LEU A 109 15.01 -14.78 7.49
C LEU A 109 15.61 -16.14 7.13
N LYS A 110 16.25 -16.25 5.96
CA LYS A 110 16.80 -17.52 5.40
C LYS A 110 15.76 -18.63 5.31
N LEU A 111 14.49 -18.25 5.06
CA LEU A 111 13.43 -19.20 4.81
C LEU A 111 13.57 -19.74 3.38
N ASP A 112 13.55 -21.07 3.25
CA ASP A 112 13.55 -21.72 1.95
C ASP A 112 12.09 -22.03 1.54
N CYS A 113 11.71 -21.64 0.31
CA CYS A 113 10.39 -21.92 -0.21
C CYS A 113 10.11 -23.42 -0.40
N ASP A 114 11.16 -24.22 -0.55
CA ASP A 114 11.07 -25.67 -0.80
C ASP A 114 11.11 -26.51 0.47
N ASP A 115 11.40 -25.90 1.64
CA ASP A 115 11.39 -26.59 2.95
C ASP A 115 10.05 -26.37 3.68
N GLU A 116 9.19 -27.39 3.64
CA GLU A 116 7.87 -27.34 4.27
C GLU A 116 7.94 -27.11 5.80
N THR A 117 9.03 -27.43 6.46
CA THR A 117 9.19 -27.23 7.92
C THR A 117 9.34 -25.76 8.29
N CYS A 118 9.74 -24.90 7.36
CA CYS A 118 9.85 -23.45 7.56
C CYS A 118 8.48 -22.75 7.68
N TRP A 119 7.41 -23.39 7.19
CA TRP A 119 6.10 -22.76 7.02
C TRP A 119 5.19 -22.81 8.24
N GLU A 120 5.56 -23.56 9.29
CA GLU A 120 4.81 -23.63 10.57
C GLU A 120 5.32 -22.61 11.60
N SER A 121 6.25 -21.75 11.21
CA SER A 121 6.89 -20.81 12.11
C SER A 121 6.07 -19.52 12.26
N LYS A 122 6.17 -18.92 13.45
CA LYS A 122 5.63 -17.60 13.73
C LYS A 122 6.78 -16.61 13.92
N ILE A 123 6.67 -15.46 13.29
CA ILE A 123 7.68 -14.41 13.32
C ILE A 123 7.22 -13.31 14.27
N PRO A 124 8.02 -12.91 15.28
CA PRO A 124 7.69 -11.79 16.14
C PRO A 124 7.85 -10.47 15.38
N ILE A 125 6.83 -9.63 15.45
CA ILE A 125 6.76 -8.32 14.79
C ILE A 125 6.31 -7.29 15.80
N PHE A 126 7.05 -6.17 15.89
CA PHE A 126 6.56 -5.02 16.64
C PHE A 126 5.39 -4.39 15.89
N HIS A 127 4.24 -4.33 16.54
CA HIS A 127 2.99 -3.87 15.95
C HIS A 127 2.69 -2.44 16.40
N TYR A 128 2.87 -1.48 15.50
CA TYR A 128 2.76 -0.04 15.80
C TYR A 128 1.39 0.43 16.29
N ARG A 129 0.30 -0.28 15.91
CA ARG A 129 -1.07 0.04 16.35
C ARG A 129 -1.30 -0.30 17.82
N TYR A 130 -0.70 -1.39 18.28
CA TYR A 130 -0.93 -1.94 19.64
C TYR A 130 0.22 -1.65 20.58
N ASP A 131 1.35 -1.12 20.06
CA ASP A 131 2.57 -0.85 20.82
C ASP A 131 3.11 -2.10 21.56
N GLU A 132 3.00 -3.26 20.91
CA GLU A 132 3.42 -4.55 21.44
C GLU A 132 3.98 -5.47 20.36
N THR A 133 4.70 -6.52 20.77
CA THR A 133 5.11 -7.59 19.85
C THR A 133 3.94 -8.53 19.59
N ARG A 134 3.61 -8.74 18.33
CA ARG A 134 2.66 -9.75 17.84
C ARG A 134 3.36 -10.72 16.92
N TYR A 135 2.70 -11.83 16.62
CA TYR A 135 3.25 -12.87 15.76
C TYR A 135 2.50 -12.92 14.45
N ILE A 136 3.23 -13.22 13.37
CA ILE A 136 2.64 -13.52 12.06
C ILE A 136 3.13 -14.88 11.57
N CYS A 137 2.22 -15.67 11.00
CA CYS A 137 2.56 -16.95 10.38
C CYS A 137 3.35 -16.75 9.08
N THR A 138 4.30 -17.65 8.82
CA THR A 138 5.11 -17.64 7.60
C THR A 138 4.31 -17.91 6.34
N ASP A 139 3.06 -18.35 6.45
CA ASP A 139 2.13 -18.53 5.32
C ASP A 139 1.96 -17.29 4.45
N ILE A 140 2.21 -16.08 5.00
CA ILE A 140 2.19 -14.84 4.21
C ILE A 140 3.16 -14.88 3.03
N PHE A 141 4.31 -15.53 3.17
CA PHE A 141 5.30 -15.66 2.09
C PHE A 141 4.86 -16.65 1.02
N LYS A 142 4.28 -17.79 1.43
CA LYS A 142 3.72 -18.80 0.53
C LYS A 142 2.57 -18.22 -0.28
N ASP A 143 1.65 -17.52 0.41
CA ASP A 143 0.51 -16.86 -0.21
C ASP A 143 0.93 -15.76 -1.20
N ALA A 144 2.03 -15.04 -0.94
CA ALA A 144 2.56 -14.01 -1.83
C ALA A 144 2.88 -14.53 -3.23
N ASN A 145 3.24 -15.82 -3.37
CA ASN A 145 3.51 -16.46 -4.66
C ASN A 145 2.28 -16.49 -5.57
N ASN A 146 1.06 -16.48 -5.01
CA ASN A 146 -0.17 -16.42 -5.79
C ASN A 146 -0.32 -15.10 -6.55
N TRP A 147 0.35 -14.03 -6.08
CA TRP A 147 0.26 -12.67 -6.62
C TRP A 147 1.47 -12.26 -7.45
N SER A 148 2.58 -12.98 -7.37
CA SER A 148 3.79 -12.70 -8.16
C SER A 148 3.56 -12.80 -9.69
N PRO A 149 2.67 -13.68 -10.21
CA PRO A 149 2.39 -13.74 -11.64
C PRO A 149 1.52 -12.59 -12.17
N VAL A 150 0.97 -11.74 -11.31
CA VAL A 150 0.13 -10.61 -11.74
C VAL A 150 0.97 -9.62 -12.55
N ALA A 151 0.69 -9.56 -13.84
CA ALA A 151 1.38 -8.65 -14.74
C ALA A 151 1.01 -7.19 -14.43
N LEU A 152 2.00 -6.36 -14.12
CA LEU A 152 1.80 -4.94 -13.79
C LEU A 152 1.79 -4.06 -15.07
N ASN A 153 0.94 -4.43 -16.05
CA ASN A 153 0.95 -3.85 -17.41
C ASN A 153 -0.19 -2.87 -17.67
N ARG A 154 -1.22 -2.83 -16.83
CA ARG A 154 -2.32 -1.88 -16.97
C ARG A 154 -1.81 -0.45 -16.74
N LYS A 155 -2.14 0.45 -17.68
CA LYS A 155 -1.72 1.86 -17.65
C LYS A 155 -2.59 2.66 -16.68
N VAL A 156 -2.39 2.46 -15.39
CA VAL A 156 -3.06 3.23 -14.34
C VAL A 156 -2.15 4.38 -13.92
N PRO A 157 -2.58 5.64 -14.03
CA PRO A 157 -1.81 6.77 -13.54
C PRO A 157 -1.39 6.58 -12.09
N ALA A 158 -0.08 6.71 -11.81
CA ALA A 158 0.47 6.52 -10.48
C ALA A 158 1.42 7.65 -10.10
N ARG A 159 1.28 8.15 -8.89
CA ARG A 159 2.24 9.01 -8.22
C ARG A 159 2.88 8.25 -7.09
N ILE A 160 4.20 8.10 -7.13
CA ILE A 160 4.98 7.49 -6.03
C ILE A 160 5.76 8.59 -5.33
N VAL A 161 5.74 8.58 -4.00
CA VAL A 161 6.64 9.36 -3.14
C VAL A 161 7.47 8.40 -2.31
N HIS A 162 8.79 8.60 -2.25
CA HIS A 162 9.69 7.65 -1.60
C HIS A 162 10.85 8.35 -0.94
N GLY A 163 11.20 7.95 0.29
CA GLY A 163 12.34 8.47 1.02
C GLY A 163 13.67 7.92 0.49
N ILE A 164 14.66 8.79 0.28
CA ILE A 164 15.99 8.35 -0.21
C ILE A 164 16.78 7.58 0.86
N HIS A 165 16.40 7.71 2.13
CA HIS A 165 17.00 7.00 3.28
C HIS A 165 16.14 5.83 3.76
N ASP A 166 15.26 5.29 2.91
CA ASP A 166 14.41 4.17 3.25
C ASP A 166 15.23 2.88 3.42
N ALA A 167 15.38 2.43 4.67
CA ALA A 167 16.09 1.20 5.03
C ALA A 167 15.18 -0.04 4.97
N VAL A 168 13.85 0.12 4.83
CA VAL A 168 12.88 -0.98 4.79
C VAL A 168 12.63 -1.42 3.36
N VAL A 169 12.31 -0.47 2.49
CA VAL A 169 12.10 -0.70 1.05
C VAL A 169 13.06 0.21 0.28
N PRO A 170 14.11 -0.32 -0.33
CA PRO A 170 15.05 0.51 -1.10
C PRO A 170 14.33 1.29 -2.20
N ILE A 171 14.61 2.59 -2.30
CA ILE A 171 14.01 3.47 -3.31
C ILE A 171 14.20 2.96 -4.75
N ASP A 172 15.22 2.17 -4.99
CA ASP A 172 15.51 1.57 -6.30
C ASP A 172 14.37 0.65 -6.77
N GLU A 173 13.57 0.08 -5.87
CA GLU A 173 12.39 -0.68 -6.25
C GLU A 173 11.33 0.23 -6.90
N SER A 174 11.13 1.44 -6.39
CA SER A 174 10.26 2.44 -7.02
C SER A 174 10.85 2.97 -8.33
N LYS A 175 12.16 3.18 -8.41
CA LYS A 175 12.85 3.58 -9.65
C LYS A 175 12.68 2.54 -10.75
N LYS A 176 12.84 1.26 -10.42
CA LYS A 176 12.59 0.14 -11.35
C LYS A 176 11.12 0.11 -11.79
N PHE A 177 10.20 0.30 -10.84
CA PHE A 177 8.78 0.27 -11.16
C PHE A 177 8.38 1.38 -12.15
N VAL A 178 8.83 2.62 -11.98
CA VAL A 178 8.48 3.72 -12.89
C VAL A 178 9.20 3.66 -14.23
N SER A 179 10.32 2.94 -14.30
CA SER A 179 11.09 2.78 -15.53
C SER A 179 10.21 2.16 -16.64
N GLY A 180 10.14 2.83 -17.79
CA GLY A 180 9.32 2.40 -18.92
C GLY A 180 7.81 2.60 -18.74
N ARG A 181 7.36 3.29 -17.68
CA ARG A 181 5.94 3.60 -17.40
C ARG A 181 5.69 5.10 -17.39
N PRO A 182 5.48 5.76 -18.55
CA PRO A 182 5.31 7.21 -18.63
C PRO A 182 4.04 7.73 -17.91
N TRP A 183 3.12 6.84 -17.54
CA TRP A 183 1.94 7.15 -16.74
C TRP A 183 2.21 7.11 -15.23
N CYS A 184 3.43 6.74 -14.82
CA CYS A 184 3.89 6.73 -13.43
C CYS A 184 4.91 7.85 -13.21
N SER A 185 4.88 8.47 -12.04
CA SER A 185 5.88 9.46 -11.63
C SER A 185 6.42 9.15 -10.24
N LEU A 186 7.71 9.40 -10.02
CA LEU A 186 8.38 9.24 -8.73
C LEU A 186 8.85 10.61 -8.22
N LYS A 187 8.58 10.89 -6.94
CA LYS A 187 9.17 11.99 -6.18
C LYS A 187 10.04 11.40 -5.07
N GLU A 188 11.32 11.70 -5.14
CA GLU A 188 12.29 11.37 -4.10
C GLU A 188 12.25 12.45 -3.02
N LEU A 189 12.24 12.06 -1.74
CA LEU A 189 12.21 12.93 -0.58
C LEU A 189 13.38 12.62 0.34
N ASP A 190 13.95 13.65 0.95
CA ASP A 190 15.03 13.52 1.94
C ASP A 190 14.44 13.08 3.31
N THR A 191 14.10 11.80 3.40
CA THR A 191 13.45 11.20 4.57
C THR A 191 13.57 9.67 4.55
N ASP A 192 13.11 9.03 5.62
CA ASP A 192 13.05 7.59 5.83
C ASP A 192 11.78 6.93 5.25
N HIS A 193 11.60 5.63 5.54
CA HIS A 193 10.41 4.84 5.15
C HIS A 193 9.09 5.44 5.66
N GLY A 194 9.13 6.06 6.83
CA GLY A 194 7.94 6.62 7.49
C GLY A 194 7.34 7.81 6.76
N LEU A 195 8.16 8.61 6.05
CA LEU A 195 7.79 9.86 5.39
C LEU A 195 7.19 10.90 6.36
N LEU A 196 7.33 10.72 7.68
CA LEU A 196 6.64 11.53 8.67
C LEU A 196 7.15 12.97 8.73
N SER A 197 8.44 13.20 8.47
CA SER A 197 9.04 14.54 8.40
C SER A 197 8.47 15.38 7.25
N HIS A 198 7.91 14.75 6.22
CA HIS A 198 7.33 15.40 5.05
C HIS A 198 5.83 15.18 4.92
N LEU A 199 5.16 14.70 5.98
CA LEU A 199 3.77 14.23 5.91
C LEU A 199 2.80 15.30 5.36
N GLY A 200 2.91 16.55 5.79
CA GLY A 200 2.08 17.63 5.27
C GLY A 200 2.23 17.80 3.76
N TRP A 201 3.49 17.85 3.29
CA TRP A 201 3.77 17.94 1.86
C TRP A 201 3.23 16.72 1.07
N VAL A 202 3.40 15.51 1.61
CA VAL A 202 2.93 14.26 0.96
C VAL A 202 1.41 14.28 0.78
N VAL A 203 0.69 14.72 1.80
CA VAL A 203 -0.78 14.82 1.76
C VAL A 203 -1.23 15.87 0.74
N ASP A 204 -0.58 17.04 0.71
CA ASP A 204 -0.88 18.09 -0.27
C ASP A 204 -0.55 17.66 -1.71
N ASP A 205 0.61 17.00 -1.94
CA ASP A 205 1.00 16.45 -3.25
C ASP A 205 -0.03 15.42 -3.76
N CYS A 206 -0.61 14.62 -2.87
CA CYS A 206 -1.68 13.69 -3.21
C CYS A 206 -2.93 14.41 -3.75
N ILE A 207 -3.39 15.45 -3.07
CA ILE A 207 -4.52 16.26 -3.53
C ILE A 207 -4.21 16.91 -4.88
N VAL A 208 -3.02 17.50 -5.01
CA VAL A 208 -2.57 18.12 -6.27
C VAL A 208 -2.53 17.09 -7.41
N PHE A 209 -2.05 15.88 -7.14
CA PHE A 209 -2.01 14.80 -8.13
C PHE A 209 -3.41 14.46 -8.65
N PHE A 210 -4.39 14.23 -7.77
CA PHE A 210 -5.75 13.92 -8.19
C PHE A 210 -6.47 15.11 -8.87
N LYS A 211 -6.17 16.35 -8.45
CA LYS A 211 -6.65 17.55 -9.16
C LYS A 211 -6.11 17.64 -10.58
N LYS A 212 -4.81 17.37 -10.78
CA LYS A 212 -4.19 17.37 -12.12
C LYS A 212 -4.77 16.31 -13.06
N LEU A 213 -5.27 15.21 -12.51
CA LEU A 213 -5.99 14.19 -13.28
C LEU A 213 -7.46 14.53 -13.54
N GLY A 214 -7.97 15.66 -13.03
CA GLY A 214 -9.39 16.03 -13.12
C GLY A 214 -10.31 15.15 -12.29
N ILE A 215 -9.76 14.42 -11.29
CA ILE A 215 -10.52 13.52 -10.41
C ILE A 215 -11.10 14.27 -9.21
N LEU A 216 -10.33 15.22 -8.68
CA LEU A 216 -10.79 16.17 -7.66
C LEU A 216 -11.04 17.54 -8.27
N SER A 217 -12.03 18.26 -7.78
CA SER A 217 -12.32 19.64 -8.20
C SER A 217 -11.16 20.58 -7.84
N THR A 218 -10.99 21.62 -8.67
CA THR A 218 -9.93 22.64 -8.50
C THR A 218 -10.35 23.82 -7.62
N GLU A 219 -11.58 23.78 -7.10
CA GLU A 219 -12.10 24.85 -6.22
C GLU A 219 -11.45 24.81 -4.84
#